data_e301ea59c3b0a4862597b5e3b9003a1a
#
_entry.id   e301ea59c3b0a4862597b5e3b9003a1a
#
_cell.length_a   1.000
_cell.length_b   1.000
_cell.length_c   1.000
_cell.angle_alpha   90.00
_cell.angle_beta   90.00
_cell.angle_gamma   90.00
#
_symmetry.space_group_name_H-M   'P 1'
#
loop_
_entity.id
_entity.type
_entity.pdbx_description
1 polymer ?
#
loop_
_entity_poly.entity_id
_entity_poly.type
_entity_poly.pdbx_seq_one_letter_code
_entity_poly.pdbx_strand_id
1 'polypeptide(L)'
;MLTTSPVQSATTQPVRGRIIEAEVKISVSPAFPLPLASALYAVETADGVWLCAYYGANRSVFDYLPQKGAELDEAKAGITFHTRQFIPKDQYQPALWEEFKKARLMTFKPA
;
A
#
# COMPACT_ATOMS: atom_id res chain seq x y z
N MET A 1 -27.66 8.49 6.77
CA MET A 1 -27.23 8.16 6.73
C MET A 1 -26.51 7.64 6.59
N LEU A 2 -26.10 7.50 6.38
CA LEU A 2 -25.42 7.07 6.14
C LEU A 2 -24.52 6.59 6.36
N THR A 3 -24.02 6.17 6.41
CA THR A 3 -23.28 5.71 6.57
C THR A 3 -22.33 5.40 6.39
N THR A 4 -21.81 5.35 6.25
CA THR A 4 -21.00 5.27 5.94
C THR A 4 -20.05 4.54 5.97
N SER A 5 -19.76 4.04 5.64
CA SER A 5 -18.98 3.25 5.68
C SER A 5 -17.91 3.48 5.15
N PRO A 6 -17.20 3.28 5.25
CA PRO A 6 -16.14 3.44 5.00
C PRO A 6 -15.49 3.21 4.04
N VAL A 7 -15.26 3.37 3.75
CA VAL A 7 -14.56 3.31 3.16
C VAL A 7 -14.04 2.66 2.32
N GLN A 8 -14.15 2.27 1.82
CA GLN A 8 -13.78 1.55 1.09
C GLN A 8 -13.45 1.91 -0.07
N SER A 9 -12.88 1.98 -0.44
CA SER A 9 -12.39 2.10 -1.54
C SER A 9 -13.12 2.30 -2.63
N ALA A 10 -14.05 2.60 -2.58
CA ALA A 10 -14.76 2.86 -3.68
C ALA A 10 -14.26 4.03 -4.42
N THR A 11 -13.45 4.78 -3.88
CA THR A 11 -12.93 5.91 -4.60
C THR A 11 -11.99 5.47 -5.69
N THR A 12 -12.06 6.14 -6.82
CA THR A 12 -11.12 5.89 -7.89
C THR A 12 -10.00 6.90 -7.91
N GLN A 13 -9.98 7.79 -6.95
CA GLN A 13 -8.93 8.79 -6.92
C GLN A 13 -7.62 8.18 -6.49
N PRO A 14 -6.52 8.53 -7.16
CA PRO A 14 -5.23 8.00 -6.74
C PRO A 14 -4.85 8.47 -5.36
N VAL A 15 -4.14 7.62 -4.65
CA VAL A 15 -3.65 7.97 -3.34
C VAL A 15 -2.45 8.90 -3.50
N ARG A 16 -2.41 9.94 -2.68
CA ARG A 16 -1.35 10.92 -2.79
C ARG A 16 -1.07 11.49 -1.41
N GLY A 17 0.17 11.44 -1.00
CA GLY A 17 0.54 11.96 0.30
C GLY A 17 1.93 11.54 0.67
N ARG A 18 2.20 11.54 1.97
CA ARG A 18 3.52 11.25 2.48
C ARG A 18 3.54 9.85 3.08
N ILE A 19 4.55 9.09 2.75
CA ILE A 19 4.68 7.73 3.26
C ILE A 19 5.19 7.80 4.69
N ILE A 20 4.37 7.37 5.63
CA ILE A 20 4.79 7.35 7.02
C ILE A 20 5.22 5.94 7.45
N GLU A 21 4.83 4.91 6.71
CA GLU A 21 5.32 3.56 6.93
C GLU A 21 5.44 2.87 5.60
N ALA A 22 6.43 2.02 5.46
CA ALA A 22 6.65 1.27 4.24
C ALA A 22 7.23 -0.09 4.55
N GLU A 23 6.76 -1.10 3.82
CA GLU A 23 7.29 -2.44 3.93
C GLU A 23 7.36 -2.99 2.52
N VAL A 24 8.56 -3.15 1.99
CA VAL A 24 8.73 -3.59 0.61
C VAL A 24 9.53 -4.87 0.62
N LYS A 25 9.01 -5.88 -0.07
CA LYS A 25 9.69 -7.16 -0.21
C LYS A 25 9.72 -7.56 -1.65
N ILE A 26 10.84 -8.13 -2.06
CA ILE A 26 10.99 -8.65 -3.41
C ILE A 26 11.31 -10.12 -3.30
N SER A 27 10.50 -10.94 -3.91
CA SER A 27 10.67 -12.39 -3.87
C SER A 27 11.17 -12.87 -5.21
N VAL A 28 12.14 -13.76 -5.17
CA VAL A 28 12.66 -14.39 -6.38
C VAL A 28 12.41 -15.85 -6.28
N SER A 29 11.85 -16.43 -7.32
CA SER A 29 11.54 -17.84 -7.34
C SER A 29 12.16 -18.46 -8.58
N PRO A 30 12.75 -19.65 -8.47
CA PRO A 30 13.29 -20.29 -9.66
C PRO A 30 12.22 -20.62 -10.69
N ALA A 31 10.98 -20.69 -10.25
CA ALA A 31 9.89 -21.00 -11.17
C ALA A 31 9.42 -19.80 -11.95
N PHE A 32 9.80 -18.60 -11.51
CA PHE A 32 9.37 -17.40 -12.18
C PHE A 32 10.55 -16.67 -12.77
N PRO A 33 10.46 -16.26 -14.02
CA PRO A 33 11.56 -15.51 -14.62
C PRO A 33 11.69 -14.10 -14.08
N LEU A 34 10.64 -13.56 -13.47
CA LEU A 34 10.68 -12.21 -12.95
C LEU A 34 10.45 -12.20 -11.46
N PRO A 35 11.12 -11.32 -10.74
CA PRO A 35 10.85 -11.20 -9.31
C PRO A 35 9.48 -10.57 -9.08
N LEU A 36 8.89 -10.92 -7.95
CA LEU A 36 7.63 -10.35 -7.52
C LEU A 36 7.87 -9.35 -6.42
N ALA A 37 7.22 -8.23 -6.51
CA ALA A 37 7.33 -7.21 -5.50
C ALA A 37 6.04 -7.12 -4.70
N SER A 38 6.20 -6.94 -3.40
CA SER A 38 5.10 -6.67 -2.50
C SER A 38 5.43 -5.40 -1.77
N ALA A 39 4.60 -4.40 -1.88
CA ALA A 39 4.85 -3.12 -1.23
C ALA A 39 3.62 -2.73 -0.44
N LEU A 40 3.82 -2.48 0.84
CA LEU A 40 2.76 -2.04 1.74
C LEU A 40 3.13 -0.65 2.23
N TYR A 41 2.17 0.25 2.19
CA TYR A 41 2.43 1.62 2.57
C TYR A 41 1.34 2.17 3.46
N ALA A 42 1.71 3.03 4.39
CA ALA A 42 0.78 3.90 5.08
C ALA A 42 1.07 5.30 4.57
N VAL A 43 0.09 5.90 3.93
CA VAL A 43 0.26 7.20 3.29
C VAL A 43 -0.60 8.22 4.01
N GLU A 44 0.03 9.23 4.55
CA GLU A 44 -0.66 10.25 5.31
C GLU A 44 -1.14 11.36 4.39
N THR A 45 -2.39 11.71 4.53
CA THR A 45 -2.98 12.84 3.80
C THR A 45 -3.55 13.81 4.82
N ALA A 46 -4.12 14.90 4.33
CA ALA A 46 -4.71 15.88 5.23
C ALA A 46 -5.88 15.29 6.02
N ASP A 47 -6.57 14.32 5.45
CA ASP A 47 -7.78 13.79 6.05
C ASP A 47 -7.56 12.52 6.87
N GLY A 48 -6.48 11.84 6.65
CA GLY A 48 -6.24 10.59 7.36
C GLY A 48 -5.10 9.81 6.73
N VAL A 49 -5.13 8.50 6.96
CA VAL A 49 -4.06 7.62 6.51
C VAL A 49 -4.65 6.55 5.61
N TRP A 50 -4.02 6.34 4.47
CA TRP A 50 -4.39 5.25 3.57
C TRP A 50 -3.43 4.10 3.74
N LEU A 51 -3.95 2.92 4.01
CA LEU A 51 -3.15 1.70 4.05
C LEU A 51 -3.30 1.05 2.67
N CYS A 52 -2.18 0.92 1.98
CA CYS A 52 -2.19 0.52 0.58
C CYS A 52 -1.31 -0.67 0.35
N ALA A 53 -1.69 -1.52 -0.59
CA ALA A 53 -0.92 -2.70 -0.93
C ALA A 53 -0.78 -2.82 -2.44
N TYR A 54 0.43 -3.14 -2.86
CA TYR A 54 0.72 -3.37 -4.27
C TYR A 54 1.47 -4.71 -4.40
N TYR A 55 1.07 -5.51 -5.37
CA TYR A 55 1.76 -6.75 -5.71
C TYR A 55 1.97 -6.77 -7.21
N GLY A 56 3.13 -7.16 -7.65
CA GLY A 56 3.33 -7.25 -9.08
C GLY A 56 4.72 -7.62 -9.47
N ALA A 57 4.91 -7.84 -10.75
CA ALA A 57 6.19 -8.21 -11.32
C ALA A 57 6.64 -7.20 -12.37
N ASN A 58 6.18 -5.99 -12.30
CA ASN A 58 6.52 -4.98 -13.27
C ASN A 58 7.85 -4.36 -12.93
N ARG A 59 8.83 -4.59 -13.78
CA ARG A 59 10.19 -4.14 -13.51
C ARG A 59 10.28 -2.62 -13.36
N SER A 60 9.53 -1.87 -14.11
CA SER A 60 9.62 -0.42 -14.00
C SER A 60 9.13 0.07 -12.64
N VAL A 61 8.28 -0.70 -11.99
CA VAL A 61 7.83 -0.36 -10.66
C VAL A 61 8.95 -0.63 -9.65
N PHE A 62 9.72 -1.69 -9.85
CA PHE A 62 10.81 -2.01 -8.94
C PHE A 62 11.79 -0.86 -8.83
N ASP A 63 12.01 -0.15 -9.92
CA ASP A 63 12.97 0.94 -9.92
C ASP A 63 12.43 2.18 -9.24
N TYR A 64 11.15 2.17 -8.91
CA TYR A 64 10.52 3.37 -8.36
C TYR A 64 9.82 3.12 -7.04
N LEU A 65 10.01 2.07 -6.34
CA LEU A 65 9.29 1.86 -5.09
C LEU A 65 9.77 2.86 -4.04
N PRO A 66 8.93 3.80 -3.65
CA PRO A 66 9.37 4.82 -2.70
C PRO A 66 9.50 4.25 -1.30
N GLN A 67 10.14 5.00 -0.44
CA GLN A 67 10.40 4.57 0.90
C GLN A 67 9.79 5.51 1.91
N LYS A 68 9.85 5.11 3.18
CA LYS A 68 9.32 5.92 4.25
C LYS A 68 9.89 7.32 4.20
N GLY A 69 9.03 8.28 4.36
CA GLY A 69 9.41 9.69 4.32
C GLY A 69 9.24 10.35 2.98
N ALA A 70 9.09 9.56 1.93
CA ALA A 70 8.95 10.12 0.59
C ALA A 70 7.51 10.50 0.30
N GLU A 71 7.36 11.32 -0.71
CA GLU A 71 6.02 11.62 -1.23
C GLU A 71 5.60 10.51 -2.17
N LEU A 72 4.36 10.11 -2.07
CA LEU A 72 3.81 9.14 -2.99
C LEU A 72 2.69 9.80 -3.77
N ASP A 73 2.71 9.60 -5.07
CA ASP A 73 1.61 10.01 -5.93
C ASP A 73 1.32 8.83 -6.83
N GLU A 74 0.27 8.12 -6.53
CA GLU A 74 -0.05 6.88 -7.23
C GLU A 74 -0.17 7.11 -8.74
N ALA A 75 -0.76 8.22 -9.11
CA ALA A 75 -0.93 8.50 -10.53
C ALA A 75 0.40 8.72 -11.24
N LYS A 76 1.29 9.47 -10.60
CA LYS A 76 2.58 9.73 -11.21
C LYS A 76 3.49 8.51 -11.18
N ALA A 77 3.33 7.70 -10.16
CA ALA A 77 4.19 6.54 -10.02
C ALA A 77 3.89 5.45 -11.05
N GLY A 78 2.71 5.50 -11.64
CA GLY A 78 2.37 4.47 -12.59
C GLY A 78 2.02 3.14 -11.97
N ILE A 79 1.72 3.13 -10.68
CA ILE A 79 1.29 1.90 -10.02
C ILE A 79 -0.17 2.05 -9.64
N THR A 80 -0.80 0.92 -9.38
CA THR A 80 -2.18 0.90 -8.95
C THR A 80 -2.24 0.01 -7.73
N PHE A 81 -2.66 0.55 -6.62
CA PHE A 81 -2.78 -0.25 -5.42
C PHE A 81 -3.96 -1.21 -5.54
N HIS A 82 -3.73 -2.44 -5.15
CA HIS A 82 -4.78 -3.45 -5.14
C HIS A 82 -5.69 -3.31 -3.95
N THR A 83 -5.16 -2.73 -2.88
CA THR A 83 -5.92 -2.53 -1.66
C THR A 83 -5.71 -1.10 -1.21
N ARG A 84 -6.80 -0.45 -0.83
CA ARG A 84 -6.75 0.88 -0.26
C ARG A 84 -7.73 0.91 0.89
N GLN A 85 -7.24 1.21 2.07
CA GLN A 85 -8.09 1.28 3.25
C GLN A 85 -7.87 2.62 3.91
N PHE A 86 -8.92 3.42 4.01
CA PHE A 86 -8.79 4.74 4.60
C PHE A 86 -9.11 4.71 6.08
N ILE A 87 -8.27 5.37 6.87
CA ILE A 87 -8.48 5.48 8.30
C ILE A 87 -8.48 6.96 8.64
N PRO A 88 -9.56 7.48 9.22
CA PRO A 88 -9.60 8.90 9.59
C PRO A 88 -8.45 9.25 10.52
N LYS A 89 -8.07 10.50 10.43
CA LYS A 89 -6.87 10.95 11.11
C LYS A 89 -6.89 10.69 12.60
N ASP A 90 -8.02 10.88 13.23
CA ASP A 90 -8.10 10.70 14.68
C ASP A 90 -8.27 9.26 15.09
N GLN A 91 -8.36 8.35 14.14
CA GLN A 91 -8.50 6.93 14.45
C GLN A 91 -7.27 6.12 14.10
N TYR A 92 -6.31 6.71 13.42
CA TYR A 92 -5.14 5.96 13.04
C TYR A 92 -4.21 5.75 14.22
N GLN A 93 -3.75 4.54 14.41
CA GLN A 93 -2.78 4.19 15.43
C GLN A 93 -1.76 3.23 14.81
N PRO A 94 -0.53 3.25 15.31
CA PRO A 94 0.49 2.35 14.77
C PRO A 94 0.10 0.88 14.81
N ALA A 95 -0.76 0.49 15.75
CA ALA A 95 -1.21 -0.89 15.82
C ALA A 95 -1.96 -1.29 14.56
N LEU A 96 -2.66 -0.35 13.92
CA LEU A 96 -3.39 -0.66 12.71
C LEU A 96 -2.44 -0.99 11.57
N TRP A 97 -1.32 -0.31 11.51
CA TRP A 97 -0.31 -0.61 10.51
C TRP A 97 0.27 -2.00 10.74
N GLU A 98 0.52 -2.35 12.00
CA GLU A 98 1.06 -3.67 12.30
C GLU A 98 0.09 -4.77 11.90
N GLU A 99 -1.19 -4.56 12.17
CA GLU A 99 -2.19 -5.55 11.79
C GLU A 99 -2.34 -5.65 10.29
N PHE A 100 -2.26 -4.53 9.61
CA PHE A 100 -2.34 -4.53 8.16
C PHE A 100 -1.18 -5.34 7.56
N LYS A 101 0.03 -5.13 8.06
CA LYS A 101 1.18 -5.88 7.61
C LYS A 101 1.02 -7.36 7.85
N LYS A 102 0.59 -7.72 9.05
CA LYS A 102 0.43 -9.12 9.38
C LYS A 102 -0.53 -9.80 8.45
N ALA A 103 -1.66 -9.18 8.21
CA ALA A 103 -2.67 -9.77 7.34
C ALA A 103 -2.15 -9.96 5.93
N ARG A 104 -1.42 -8.96 5.42
CA ARG A 104 -0.92 -9.06 4.05
C ARG A 104 0.22 -10.06 3.92
N LEU A 105 1.11 -10.10 4.89
CA LEU A 105 2.21 -11.03 4.84
C LEU A 105 1.74 -12.46 4.94
N MET A 106 0.71 -12.69 5.71
CA MET A 106 0.15 -14.02 5.82
C MET A 106 -0.54 -14.47 4.54
N THR A 107 -1.18 -13.53 3.86
CA THR A 107 -1.83 -13.89 2.62
C THR A 107 -0.82 -14.06 1.53
N PHE A 108 0.24 -13.31 1.56
CA PHE A 108 1.24 -13.34 0.52
C PHE A 108 2.33 -14.30 0.93
N LYS A 109 1.99 -15.60 1.02
CA LYS A 109 2.94 -16.51 1.45
C LYS A 109 3.42 -17.25 0.29
N PRO A 110 4.65 -17.22 -0.01
CA PRO A 110 5.14 -17.97 -1.17
C PRO A 110 5.09 -19.38 -0.79
N ALA A 111 4.74 -20.14 -1.40
CA ALA A 111 4.69 -21.47 -0.95
C ALA A 111 5.84 -22.31 -1.22
#